data_734cf9c0cede836fcebd846ff5fe326f
#
_entry.id   734cf9c0cede836fcebd846ff5fe326f
#
_cell.length_a   1.000
_cell.length_b   1.000
_cell.length_c   1.000
_cell.angle_alpha   90.00
_cell.angle_beta   90.00
_cell.angle_gamma   90.00
#
_symmetry.space_group_name_H-M   'P 1'
#
loop_
_entity.id
_entity.type
_entity.pdbx_description
1 polymer ?
#
loop_
_entity_poly.entity_id
_entity_poly.type
_entity_poly.pdbx_seq_one_letter_code
_entity_poly.pdbx_strand_id
1 'polypeptide(L)'
;EKHMKKHSDNERLEFLGDAVLEIVSSDFLYRNYPDLPEGDLTKLRASIVCEPTLALCTREMDLGDYLLLGKGENQTGGRKRKSILSDALESVIGAIYLDGGFEPAKKFIHKFILTDIEHKKLFYDSKTILQEV
;
A
#
# COMPACT_ATOMS: atom_id res chain seq x y z
N GLU A 1 22.76 -16.02 -9.97
CA GLU A 1 22.50 -16.19 -8.55
C GLU A 1 22.23 -14.88 -7.84
N LYS A 2 23.09 -13.90 -8.06
CA LYS A 2 22.90 -12.60 -7.42
C LYS A 2 21.61 -11.94 -7.86
N HIS A 3 21.25 -12.15 -9.11
CA HIS A 3 20.00 -11.59 -9.61
C HIS A 3 18.79 -12.23 -8.96
N MET A 4 18.82 -13.53 -8.80
CA MET A 4 17.74 -14.24 -8.15
C MET A 4 17.59 -13.83 -6.70
N LYS A 5 18.74 -13.66 -6.02
CA LYS A 5 18.73 -13.19 -4.65
C LYS A 5 18.12 -11.81 -4.54
N LYS A 6 18.46 -10.93 -5.48
CA LYS A 6 17.96 -9.57 -5.47
C LYS A 6 16.47 -9.51 -5.66
N HIS A 7 15.93 -10.28 -6.60
CA HIS A 7 14.49 -10.36 -6.81
C HIS A 7 13.81 -10.95 -5.59
N SER A 8 14.40 -12.00 -5.04
CA SER A 8 13.85 -12.64 -3.86
C SER A 8 13.80 -11.66 -2.69
N ASP A 9 14.83 -10.81 -2.56
CA ASP A 9 14.86 -9.83 -1.49
C ASP A 9 13.76 -8.79 -1.62
N ASN A 10 13.48 -8.31 -2.83
CA ASN A 10 12.39 -7.36 -3.04
C ASN A 10 11.04 -7.97 -2.73
N GLU A 11 10.82 -9.18 -3.21
CA GLU A 11 9.58 -9.89 -2.94
C GLU A 11 9.41 -10.16 -1.46
N ARG A 12 10.50 -10.47 -0.80
CA ARG A 12 10.45 -10.72 0.64
C ARG A 12 10.17 -9.45 1.41
N LEU A 13 10.71 -8.32 0.96
CA LEU A 13 10.38 -7.03 1.57
C LEU A 13 8.92 -6.67 1.39
N GLU A 14 8.37 -6.93 0.21
CA GLU A 14 6.94 -6.72 -0.03
C GLU A 14 6.10 -7.56 0.92
N PHE A 15 6.48 -8.82 1.07
CA PHE A 15 5.77 -9.73 1.96
C PHE A 15 5.77 -9.19 3.39
N LEU A 16 6.92 -8.77 3.87
CA LEU A 16 7.04 -8.22 5.21
C LEU A 16 6.29 -6.91 5.36
N GLY A 17 6.43 -6.04 4.37
CA GLY A 17 5.74 -4.75 4.39
C GLY A 17 4.24 -4.90 4.39
N ASP A 18 3.74 -5.88 3.63
CA ASP A 18 2.30 -6.15 3.62
C ASP A 18 1.81 -6.54 5.02
N ALA A 19 2.57 -7.37 5.72
CA ALA A 19 2.19 -7.80 7.06
C ALA A 19 2.20 -6.63 8.05
N VAL A 20 3.21 -5.76 7.96
CA VAL A 20 3.29 -4.59 8.82
C VAL A 20 2.13 -3.64 8.53
N LEU A 21 1.86 -3.39 7.26
CA LEU A 21 0.75 -2.54 6.85
C LEU A 21 -0.57 -3.09 7.37
N GLU A 22 -0.74 -4.40 7.28
CA GLU A 22 -1.96 -5.05 7.72
C GLU A 22 -2.21 -4.84 9.21
N ILE A 23 -1.19 -5.06 10.05
CA ILE A 23 -1.39 -4.92 11.48
C ILE A 23 -1.56 -3.47 11.89
N VAL A 24 -0.82 -2.56 11.30
CA VAL A 24 -0.93 -1.14 11.63
C VAL A 24 -2.32 -0.62 11.23
N SER A 25 -2.78 -0.99 10.04
CA SER A 25 -4.10 -0.57 9.57
C SER A 25 -5.21 -1.15 10.43
N SER A 26 -5.10 -2.43 10.78
CA SER A 26 -6.11 -3.09 11.60
C SER A 26 -6.19 -2.45 12.99
N ASP A 27 -5.03 -2.18 13.60
CA ASP A 27 -4.99 -1.55 14.90
C ASP A 27 -5.64 -0.16 14.86
N PHE A 28 -5.28 0.62 13.84
CA PHE A 28 -5.84 1.95 13.67
C PHE A 28 -7.37 1.92 13.53
N LEU A 29 -7.87 1.03 12.69
CA LEU A 29 -9.30 0.95 12.44
C LEU A 29 -10.05 0.44 13.67
N TYR A 30 -9.47 -0.52 14.36
CA TYR A 30 -10.07 -1.05 15.57
C TYR A 30 -10.26 0.05 16.61
N ARG A 31 -9.27 0.92 16.77
CA ARG A 31 -9.31 1.96 17.79
C ARG A 31 -10.15 3.16 17.38
N ASN A 32 -10.19 3.48 16.11
CA ASN A 32 -10.85 4.70 15.65
C ASN A 32 -12.28 4.48 15.16
N TYR A 33 -12.68 3.23 14.97
CA TYR A 33 -14.04 2.90 14.53
C TYR A 33 -14.63 1.83 15.45
N PRO A 34 -14.81 2.17 16.75
CA PRO A 34 -15.23 1.16 17.72
C PRO A 34 -16.63 0.61 17.51
N ASP A 35 -17.46 1.32 16.73
CA ASP A 35 -18.83 0.89 16.51
C ASP A 35 -19.00 0.03 15.27
N LEU A 36 -17.95 -0.15 14.47
CA LEU A 36 -18.05 -0.96 13.27
C LEU A 36 -17.88 -2.44 13.57
N PRO A 37 -18.78 -3.28 13.06
CA PRO A 37 -18.59 -4.73 13.19
C PRO A 37 -17.46 -5.22 12.32
N GLU A 38 -17.02 -6.45 12.57
CA GLU A 38 -15.85 -7.03 11.91
C GLU A 38 -15.94 -6.95 10.38
N GLY A 39 -17.11 -7.27 9.82
CA GLY A 39 -17.26 -7.23 8.36
C GLY A 39 -17.00 -5.87 7.77
N ASP A 40 -17.48 -4.84 8.46
CA ASP A 40 -17.29 -3.46 7.99
C ASP A 40 -15.84 -3.04 8.17
N LEU A 41 -15.19 -3.45 9.26
CA LEU A 41 -13.78 -3.17 9.47
C LEU A 41 -12.93 -3.83 8.38
N THR A 42 -13.27 -5.05 8.01
CA THR A 42 -12.55 -5.77 6.96
C THR A 42 -12.70 -5.05 5.62
N LYS A 43 -13.91 -4.59 5.30
CA LYS A 43 -14.12 -3.85 4.05
C LYS A 43 -13.38 -2.53 4.04
N LEU A 44 -13.41 -1.83 5.17
CA LEU A 44 -12.72 -0.55 5.26
C LEU A 44 -11.21 -0.74 5.11
N ARG A 45 -10.66 -1.78 5.77
CA ARG A 45 -9.25 -2.08 5.63
C ARG A 45 -8.90 -2.38 4.17
N ALA A 46 -9.72 -3.17 3.51
CA ALA A 46 -9.49 -3.50 2.09
C ALA A 46 -9.45 -2.24 1.23
N SER A 47 -10.28 -1.25 1.54
CA SER A 47 -10.31 -0.01 0.77
C SER A 47 -9.03 0.80 0.94
N ILE A 48 -8.29 0.58 2.02
CA ILE A 48 -7.06 1.30 2.31
C ILE A 48 -5.84 0.57 1.78
N VAL A 49 -5.80 -0.75 1.92
CA VAL A 49 -4.59 -1.51 1.59
C VAL A 49 -4.61 -2.19 0.22
N CYS A 50 -5.65 -1.96 -0.56
CA CYS A 50 -5.72 -2.56 -1.89
C CYS A 50 -4.75 -1.88 -2.86
N GLU A 51 -4.46 -2.59 -3.94
CA GLU A 51 -3.50 -2.13 -4.93
C GLU A 51 -3.79 -0.72 -5.46
N PRO A 52 -5.02 -0.42 -5.91
CA PRO A 52 -5.28 0.93 -6.45
C PRO A 52 -5.05 2.04 -5.43
N THR A 53 -5.43 1.80 -4.17
CA THR A 53 -5.27 2.81 -3.13
C THR A 53 -3.80 3.01 -2.78
N LEU A 54 -3.04 1.92 -2.67
CA LEU A 54 -1.62 2.04 -2.38
C LEU A 54 -0.88 2.70 -3.53
N ALA A 55 -1.29 2.44 -4.77
CA ALA A 55 -0.72 3.13 -5.91
C ALA A 55 -1.01 4.62 -5.86
N LEU A 56 -2.22 4.99 -5.44
CA LEU A 56 -2.57 6.39 -5.25
C LEU A 56 -1.68 7.04 -4.21
N CYS A 57 -1.49 6.38 -3.08
CA CYS A 57 -0.61 6.90 -2.02
C CYS A 57 0.81 7.10 -2.53
N THR A 58 1.31 6.14 -3.31
CA THR A 58 2.65 6.22 -3.86
C THR A 58 2.79 7.43 -4.77
N ARG A 59 1.79 7.70 -5.60
CA ARG A 59 1.81 8.85 -6.48
C ARG A 59 1.77 10.15 -5.69
N GLU A 60 0.95 10.20 -4.64
CA GLU A 60 0.83 11.41 -3.83
C GLU A 60 2.12 11.73 -3.09
N MET A 61 2.93 10.70 -2.82
CA MET A 61 4.23 10.88 -2.19
C MET A 61 5.32 11.25 -3.20
N ASP A 62 4.99 11.27 -4.49
CA ASP A 62 5.96 11.45 -5.57
C ASP A 62 7.03 10.37 -5.58
N LEU A 63 6.80 9.28 -4.88
CA LEU A 63 7.74 8.18 -4.85
C LEU A 63 7.84 7.48 -6.20
N GLY A 64 6.73 7.47 -6.91
CA GLY A 64 6.67 6.82 -8.21
C GLY A 64 7.65 7.38 -9.22
N ASP A 65 7.96 8.66 -9.13
CA ASP A 65 8.90 9.29 -10.06
C ASP A 65 10.29 8.69 -9.94
N TYR A 66 10.65 8.28 -8.75
CA TYR A 66 11.96 7.66 -8.50
C TYR A 66 11.97 6.18 -8.79
N LEU A 67 10.80 5.55 -8.78
CA LEU A 67 10.68 4.11 -8.91
C LEU A 67 10.44 3.65 -10.33
N LEU A 68 9.91 4.52 -11.17
CA LEU A 68 9.69 4.19 -12.58
C LEU A 68 11.00 4.36 -13.32
N LEU A 69 11.72 3.28 -13.42
CA LEU A 69 13.13 3.32 -13.80
C LEU A 69 13.40 3.36 -15.29
N GLY A 70 12.43 3.34 -16.10
CA GLY A 70 12.68 3.34 -17.51
C GLY A 70 11.53 3.92 -18.30
N LYS A 71 11.86 4.44 -19.45
CA LYS A 71 10.84 4.96 -20.33
C LYS A 71 9.87 3.88 -20.76
N GLY A 72 10.35 2.62 -20.79
CA GLY A 72 9.51 1.51 -21.15
C GLY A 72 8.37 1.29 -20.16
N GLU A 73 8.61 1.58 -18.89
CA GLU A 73 7.60 1.41 -17.88
C GLU A 73 6.42 2.36 -18.09
N ASN A 74 6.69 3.55 -18.59
CA ASN A 74 5.64 4.51 -18.86
C ASN A 74 4.74 4.08 -20.00
N GLN A 75 5.22 3.17 -20.83
CA GLN A 75 4.47 2.72 -21.99
C GLN A 75 3.65 1.47 -21.72
N THR A 76 3.86 0.83 -20.58
CA THR A 76 3.06 -0.32 -20.23
C THR A 76 1.72 0.16 -19.68
N GLY A 77 0.73 -0.71 -19.71
CA GLY A 77 -0.62 -0.34 -19.30
C GLY A 77 -0.71 0.07 -17.84
N GLY A 78 -1.79 0.79 -17.52
CA GLY A 78 -1.98 1.33 -16.18
C GLY A 78 -2.00 0.29 -15.08
N ARG A 79 -2.47 -0.94 -15.41
CA ARG A 79 -2.52 -2.01 -14.42
C ARG A 79 -1.13 -2.38 -13.92
N LYS A 80 -0.18 -2.48 -14.84
CA LYS A 80 1.19 -2.83 -14.48
C LYS A 80 1.82 -1.73 -13.64
N ARG A 81 1.54 -0.47 -13.98
CA ARG A 81 2.06 0.63 -13.19
C ARG A 81 1.51 0.62 -11.77
N LYS A 82 0.22 0.34 -11.61
CA LYS A 82 -0.38 0.26 -10.28
C LYS A 82 0.28 -0.83 -9.46
N SER A 83 0.53 -1.99 -10.08
CA SER A 83 1.17 -3.09 -9.40
C SER A 83 2.58 -2.71 -8.94
N ILE A 84 3.35 -2.07 -9.83
CA ILE A 84 4.71 -1.65 -9.50
C ILE A 84 4.70 -0.65 -8.35
N LEU A 85 3.79 0.33 -8.39
CA LEU A 85 3.72 1.36 -7.35
C LEU A 85 3.31 0.77 -6.02
N SER A 86 2.32 -0.11 -6.04
CA SER A 86 1.83 -0.75 -4.83
C SER A 86 2.93 -1.63 -4.20
N ASP A 87 3.57 -2.45 -5.02
CA ASP A 87 4.62 -3.33 -4.53
C ASP A 87 5.80 -2.54 -3.98
N ALA A 88 6.14 -1.43 -4.63
CA ALA A 88 7.23 -0.59 -4.19
C ALA A 88 6.94 0.02 -2.82
N LEU A 89 5.70 0.45 -2.60
CA LEU A 89 5.32 1.01 -1.31
C LEU A 89 5.44 -0.03 -0.21
N GLU A 90 4.98 -1.25 -0.49
CA GLU A 90 5.10 -2.33 0.48
C GLU A 90 6.56 -2.66 0.77
N SER A 91 7.41 -2.64 -0.25
CA SER A 91 8.84 -2.88 -0.04
C SER A 91 9.47 -1.79 0.83
N VAL A 92 9.06 -0.55 0.63
CA VAL A 92 9.55 0.56 1.46
C VAL A 92 9.16 0.36 2.92
N ILE A 93 7.91 -0.03 3.15
CA ILE A 93 7.45 -0.29 4.51
C ILE A 93 8.27 -1.41 5.15
N GLY A 94 8.50 -2.49 4.40
CA GLY A 94 9.32 -3.59 4.89
C GLY A 94 10.73 -3.16 5.23
N ALA A 95 11.33 -2.32 4.39
CA ALA A 95 12.68 -1.82 4.61
C ALA A 95 12.75 -0.94 5.85
N ILE A 96 11.77 -0.06 6.03
CA ILE A 96 11.73 0.81 7.21
C ILE A 96 11.61 -0.04 8.47
N TYR A 97 10.77 -1.06 8.41
CA TYR A 97 10.59 -1.94 9.56
C TYR A 97 11.91 -2.66 9.92
N LEU A 98 12.62 -3.17 8.92
CA LEU A 98 13.88 -3.86 9.18
C LEU A 98 14.96 -2.93 9.72
N ASP A 99 14.98 -1.70 9.22
CA ASP A 99 16.00 -0.73 9.62
C ASP A 99 15.75 -0.16 11.00
N GLY A 100 14.51 0.20 11.31
CA GLY A 100 14.21 0.93 12.53
C GLY A 100 13.16 0.31 13.45
N GLY A 101 12.58 -0.81 13.05
CA GLY A 101 11.60 -1.48 13.87
C GLY A 101 10.17 -1.03 13.57
N PHE A 102 9.28 -1.43 14.46
CA PHE A 102 7.85 -1.22 14.26
C PHE A 102 7.44 0.25 14.30
N GLU A 103 8.01 1.03 15.23
CA GLU A 103 7.57 2.41 15.41
C GLU A 103 7.79 3.31 14.21
N PRO A 104 8.97 3.34 13.59
CA PRO A 104 9.14 4.14 12.38
C PRO A 104 8.24 3.70 11.25
N ALA A 105 8.03 2.40 11.10
CA ALA A 105 7.15 1.88 10.05
C ALA A 105 5.71 2.33 10.32
N LYS A 106 5.28 2.27 11.56
CA LYS A 106 3.95 2.72 11.97
C LYS A 106 3.76 4.20 11.65
N LYS A 107 4.74 5.02 12.00
CA LYS A 107 4.67 6.45 11.72
C LYS A 107 4.58 6.74 10.23
N PHE A 108 5.35 6.02 9.45
CA PHE A 108 5.30 6.17 8.00
C PHE A 108 3.92 5.84 7.45
N ILE A 109 3.35 4.72 7.90
CA ILE A 109 2.05 4.28 7.44
C ILE A 109 0.97 5.30 7.84
N HIS A 110 1.02 5.78 9.08
CA HIS A 110 0.05 6.78 9.53
C HIS A 110 0.14 8.07 8.72
N LYS A 111 1.34 8.49 8.41
CA LYS A 111 1.52 9.75 7.70
C LYS A 111 1.08 9.70 6.24
N PHE A 112 1.38 8.61 5.57
CA PHE A 112 1.19 8.54 4.12
C PHE A 112 0.03 7.67 3.67
N ILE A 113 -0.44 6.78 4.50
CA ILE A 113 -1.50 5.84 4.09
C ILE A 113 -2.78 6.03 4.90
N LEU A 114 -2.68 6.19 6.21
CA LEU A 114 -3.83 6.29 7.08
C LEU A 114 -4.32 7.73 7.27
N THR A 115 -4.20 8.52 6.22
CA THR A 115 -4.73 9.87 6.17
C THR A 115 -5.84 9.91 5.14
N ASP A 116 -6.77 10.84 5.30
CA ASP A 116 -7.88 10.99 4.35
C ASP A 116 -8.62 9.68 4.10
N ILE A 117 -8.95 9.00 5.18
CA ILE A 117 -9.61 7.70 5.09
C ILE A 117 -10.91 7.77 4.29
N GLU A 118 -11.69 8.82 4.50
CA GLU A 118 -12.96 8.97 3.79
C GLU A 118 -12.75 9.14 2.30
N HIS A 119 -11.73 9.89 1.92
CA HIS A 119 -11.40 10.06 0.50
C HIS A 119 -10.97 8.74 -0.12
N LYS A 120 -10.14 7.99 0.59
CA LYS A 120 -9.67 6.70 0.09
C LYS A 120 -10.81 5.71 -0.04
N LYS A 121 -11.74 5.73 0.89
CA LYS A 121 -12.91 4.88 0.82
C LYS A 121 -13.76 5.22 -0.40
N LEU A 122 -13.98 6.52 -0.64
CA LEU A 122 -14.72 6.96 -1.82
C LEU A 122 -14.01 6.56 -3.11
N PHE A 123 -12.70 6.68 -3.13
CA PHE A 123 -11.91 6.28 -4.28
C PHE A 123 -12.10 4.80 -4.58
N TYR A 124 -12.04 3.97 -3.55
CA TYR A 124 -12.21 2.54 -3.68
C TYR A 124 -13.63 2.19 -4.14
N ASP A 125 -14.63 2.81 -3.54
CA ASP A 125 -16.03 2.54 -3.87
C ASP A 125 -16.32 2.91 -5.33
N SER A 126 -15.76 4.02 -5.78
CA SER A 126 -15.92 4.46 -7.15
C SER A 126 -15.33 3.44 -8.14
N LYS A 127 -14.13 2.93 -7.82
CA LYS A 127 -13.50 1.93 -8.67
C LYS A 127 -14.31 0.63 -8.70
N THR A 128 -14.82 0.23 -7.56
CA THR A 128 -15.61 -0.99 -7.46
C THR A 128 -16.91 -0.88 -8.25
N ILE A 129 -17.58 0.24 -8.14
CA ILE A 129 -18.83 0.46 -8.89
C ILE A 129 -18.57 0.41 -10.39
N LEU A 130 -17.48 1.04 -10.84
CA LEU A 130 -17.14 1.02 -12.25
C LEU A 130 -16.82 -0.39 -12.75
N GLN A 131 -16.23 -1.19 -11.90
CA GLN A 131 -15.91 -2.58 -12.30
C GLN A 131 -17.14 -3.46 -12.39
N GLU A 132 -18.15 -3.17 -11.58
CA GLU A 132 -19.37 -3.96 -11.58
C GLU A 132 -20.27 -3.67 -12.78
N VAL A 133 -20.10 -2.52 -13.36
CA VAL A 133 -20.88 -2.13 -14.54
C VAL A 133 -20.24 -2.67 -15.81
#